data_8da01033ac7286b78532e72af8fb7bbb
#
_entry.id   8da01033ac7286b78532e72af8fb7bbb
#
_cell.length_a   1.000
_cell.length_b   1.000
_cell.length_c   1.000
_cell.angle_alpha   90.00
_cell.angle_beta   90.00
_cell.angle_gamma   90.00
#
_symmetry.space_group_name_H-M   'P 1'
#
loop_
_entity.id
_entity.type
_entity.pdbx_description
1 polymer ?
#
loop_
_entity_poly.entity_id
_entity_poly.type
_entity_poly.pdbx_seq_one_letter_code
_entity_poly.pdbx_strand_id
1 'polypeptide(L)'
;MWDYSLEPTASLYHTQNALEPLHAQFDYLKNTVSVYNDYYQAFKDYKVTAEVYDLNSKKVWGKSQKIDIPEDGVVNDIFTIDFPQNITQVHFIKLRLFDTKGKEVANTFYWRSNDKYEGRKTLTGPTSSGFEDLSKLKQVQLKTRYQTYQEGDRHFIKAEIKNPSSTVAFFTKLQLLGQDKKPVRPSFYTDNFFSLLPGESK
;
A
#
# COMPACT_ATOMS: atom_id res chain seq x y z
N MET A 1 18.87 0.97 -0.69
CA MET A 1 17.57 1.30 -0.09
C MET A 1 17.68 2.36 1.03
N TRP A 2 18.85 2.86 1.29
CA TRP A 2 19.13 3.99 2.19
C TRP A 2 19.70 5.12 1.37
N ASP A 3 19.33 6.36 1.71
CA ASP A 3 19.97 7.52 1.10
C ASP A 3 21.31 7.86 1.78
N TYR A 4 22.00 8.89 1.27
CA TYR A 4 23.26 9.37 1.85
C TYR A 4 23.13 9.80 3.33
N SER A 5 21.94 10.23 3.74
CA SER A 5 21.66 10.69 5.10
C SER A 5 21.23 9.54 6.04
N LEU A 6 21.36 8.30 5.63
CA LEU A 6 20.90 7.10 6.34
C LEU A 6 19.37 7.10 6.59
N GLU A 7 18.59 7.77 5.74
CA GLU A 7 17.13 7.66 5.75
C GLU A 7 16.70 6.50 4.86
N PRO A 8 15.77 5.63 5.33
CA PRO A 8 15.18 4.61 4.49
C PRO A 8 14.35 5.26 3.39
N THR A 9 14.50 4.78 2.17
CA THR A 9 13.71 5.23 1.02
C THR A 9 12.38 4.48 0.93
N ALA A 10 11.42 4.99 0.16
CA ALA A 10 10.14 4.33 -0.07
C ALA A 10 10.32 2.90 -0.61
N SER A 11 11.34 2.65 -1.44
CA SER A 11 11.62 1.32 -1.97
C SER A 11 11.91 0.28 -0.89
N LEU A 12 12.48 0.67 0.27
CA LEU A 12 12.68 -0.26 1.39
C LEU A 12 11.34 -0.80 1.89
N TYR A 13 10.39 0.09 2.22
CA TYR A 13 9.10 -0.29 2.79
C TYR A 13 8.23 -1.04 1.79
N HIS A 14 8.21 -0.61 0.52
CA HIS A 14 7.45 -1.33 -0.51
C HIS A 14 8.02 -2.72 -0.78
N THR A 15 9.35 -2.88 -0.75
CA THR A 15 9.98 -4.21 -0.84
C THR A 15 9.65 -5.06 0.38
N GLN A 16 9.71 -4.48 1.60
CA GLN A 16 9.33 -5.18 2.82
C GLN A 16 7.89 -5.70 2.74
N ASN A 17 6.94 -4.84 2.33
CA ASN A 17 5.53 -5.24 2.18
C ASN A 17 5.34 -6.31 1.09
N ALA A 18 6.12 -6.26 0.00
CA ALA A 18 6.07 -7.26 -1.06
C ALA A 18 6.67 -8.61 -0.67
N LEU A 19 7.52 -8.65 0.37
CA LEU A 19 8.15 -9.84 0.93
C LEU A 19 7.45 -10.34 2.21
N GLU A 20 6.29 -9.78 2.56
CA GLU A 20 5.49 -10.31 3.68
C GLU A 20 5.13 -11.79 3.39
N PRO A 21 5.36 -12.71 4.36
CA PRO A 21 5.18 -14.14 4.12
C PRO A 21 3.74 -14.53 3.75
N LEU A 22 2.76 -13.73 4.12
CA LEU A 22 1.36 -13.91 3.74
C LEU A 22 0.82 -12.59 3.17
N HIS A 23 0.60 -12.54 1.86
CA HIS A 23 0.15 -11.31 1.21
C HIS A 23 -0.73 -11.57 -0.01
N ALA A 24 -1.52 -10.57 -0.38
CA ALA A 24 -2.27 -10.53 -1.64
C ALA A 24 -1.52 -9.67 -2.66
N GLN A 25 -1.43 -10.14 -3.89
CA GLN A 25 -0.73 -9.49 -5.00
C GLN A 25 -1.63 -9.28 -6.20
N PHE A 26 -1.42 -8.16 -6.91
CA PHE A 26 -2.08 -7.83 -8.16
C PHE A 26 -1.13 -8.06 -9.34
N ASP A 27 -1.59 -8.83 -10.32
CA ASP A 27 -0.88 -9.01 -11.60
C ASP A 27 -1.32 -7.92 -12.59
N TYR A 28 -0.39 -7.05 -12.95
CA TYR A 28 -0.63 -5.92 -13.88
C TYR A 28 -0.92 -6.36 -15.32
N LEU A 29 -0.48 -7.54 -15.73
CA LEU A 29 -0.66 -8.02 -17.11
C LEU A 29 -2.01 -8.71 -17.27
N LYS A 30 -2.38 -9.53 -16.30
CA LYS A 30 -3.62 -10.31 -16.32
C LYS A 30 -4.78 -9.57 -15.65
N ASN A 31 -4.51 -8.52 -14.86
CA ASN A 31 -5.46 -7.89 -13.97
C ASN A 31 -6.07 -8.84 -12.92
N THR A 32 -5.32 -9.85 -12.50
CA THR A 32 -5.79 -10.85 -11.54
C THR A 32 -5.21 -10.60 -10.15
N VAL A 33 -5.88 -11.18 -9.14
CA VAL A 33 -5.45 -11.17 -7.75
C VAL A 33 -5.03 -12.57 -7.37
N SER A 34 -3.85 -12.70 -6.73
CA SER A 34 -3.32 -13.94 -6.17
C SER A 34 -2.95 -13.74 -4.70
N VAL A 35 -2.87 -14.82 -3.94
CA VAL A 35 -2.42 -14.81 -2.55
C VAL A 35 -1.26 -15.78 -2.40
N TYR A 36 -0.18 -15.30 -1.77
CA TYR A 36 1.06 -16.03 -1.50
C TYR A 36 1.14 -16.34 -0.01
N ASN A 37 1.62 -17.52 0.31
CA ASN A 37 1.84 -18.00 1.66
C ASN A 37 3.16 -18.75 1.76
N ASP A 38 4.16 -18.15 2.41
CA ASP A 38 5.47 -18.72 2.66
C ASP A 38 5.57 -19.37 4.06
N TYR A 39 4.43 -19.43 4.80
CA TYR A 39 4.38 -20.16 6.05
C TYR A 39 4.15 -21.66 5.81
N TYR A 40 4.80 -22.51 6.59
CA TYR A 40 4.53 -23.96 6.66
C TYR A 40 3.23 -24.24 7.46
N GLN A 41 2.20 -23.49 7.14
CA GLN A 41 0.87 -23.60 7.73
C GLN A 41 -0.18 -23.20 6.69
N ALA A 42 -1.16 -24.07 6.49
CA ALA A 42 -2.31 -23.73 5.64
C ALA A 42 -3.33 -22.87 6.40
N PHE A 43 -4.02 -22.00 5.68
CA PHE A 43 -5.09 -21.15 6.21
C PHE A 43 -6.40 -21.44 5.46
N LYS A 44 -7.49 -21.68 6.23
CA LYS A 44 -8.81 -21.97 5.65
C LYS A 44 -9.76 -20.82 5.84
N ASP A 45 -10.72 -20.69 4.90
CA ASP A 45 -11.81 -19.70 4.95
C ASP A 45 -11.33 -18.24 5.08
N TYR A 46 -10.14 -17.92 4.64
CA TYR A 46 -9.66 -16.54 4.57
C TYR A 46 -10.41 -15.77 3.49
N LYS A 47 -10.62 -14.49 3.70
CA LYS A 47 -11.31 -13.63 2.74
C LYS A 47 -10.33 -12.65 2.12
N VAL A 48 -10.13 -12.76 0.80
CA VAL A 48 -9.42 -11.75 0.02
C VAL A 48 -10.41 -10.75 -0.56
N THR A 49 -10.06 -9.48 -0.54
CA THR A 49 -10.85 -8.39 -1.14
C THR A 49 -9.96 -7.54 -2.04
N ALA A 50 -10.53 -7.08 -3.13
CA ALA A 50 -9.94 -6.06 -3.97
C ALA A 50 -10.94 -4.92 -4.20
N GLU A 51 -10.48 -3.70 -4.05
CA GLU A 51 -11.27 -2.50 -4.26
C GLU A 51 -10.50 -1.55 -5.17
N VAL A 52 -11.20 -0.93 -6.12
CA VAL A 52 -10.65 0.07 -7.03
C VAL A 52 -11.27 1.42 -6.72
N TYR A 53 -10.41 2.42 -6.63
CA TYR A 53 -10.79 3.81 -6.35
C TYR A 53 -10.28 4.70 -7.48
N ASP A 54 -11.11 5.63 -7.92
CA ASP A 54 -10.70 6.66 -8.85
C ASP A 54 -9.78 7.71 -8.17
N LEU A 55 -9.24 8.63 -8.93
CA LEU A 55 -8.38 9.70 -8.42
C LEU A 55 -9.10 10.60 -7.37
N ASN A 56 -10.43 10.67 -7.43
CA ASN A 56 -11.24 11.40 -6.47
C ASN A 56 -11.56 10.59 -5.20
N SER A 57 -10.94 9.41 -5.05
CA SER A 57 -11.12 8.50 -3.92
C SER A 57 -12.51 7.85 -3.85
N LYS A 58 -13.27 7.89 -4.94
CA LYS A 58 -14.56 7.20 -5.04
C LYS A 58 -14.29 5.73 -5.38
N LYS A 59 -14.86 4.83 -4.59
CA LYS A 59 -14.85 3.40 -4.91
C LYS A 59 -15.69 3.16 -6.17
N VAL A 60 -15.07 2.63 -7.21
CA VAL A 60 -15.68 2.38 -8.51
C VAL A 60 -15.89 0.91 -8.82
N TRP A 61 -15.18 0.03 -8.11
CA TRP A 61 -15.31 -1.42 -8.23
C TRP A 61 -14.90 -2.11 -6.94
N GLY A 62 -15.40 -3.30 -6.70
CA GLY A 62 -14.97 -4.13 -5.58
C GLY A 62 -15.46 -5.57 -5.70
N LYS A 63 -14.62 -6.50 -5.26
CA LYS A 63 -14.91 -7.93 -5.20
C LYS A 63 -14.26 -8.55 -3.97
N SER A 64 -14.90 -9.59 -3.46
CA SER A 64 -14.35 -10.40 -2.37
C SER A 64 -14.61 -11.87 -2.62
N GLN A 65 -13.71 -12.71 -2.15
CA GLN A 65 -13.83 -14.16 -2.26
C GLN A 65 -13.22 -14.83 -1.03
N LYS A 66 -13.87 -15.91 -0.57
CA LYS A 66 -13.27 -16.82 0.40
C LYS A 66 -12.36 -17.81 -0.30
N ILE A 67 -11.25 -18.11 0.31
CA ILE A 67 -10.21 -19.00 -0.21
C ILE A 67 -9.61 -19.84 0.90
N ASP A 68 -9.17 -21.02 0.54
CA ASP A 68 -8.23 -21.82 1.31
C ASP A 68 -6.83 -21.59 0.73
N ILE A 69 -5.87 -21.34 1.61
CA ILE A 69 -4.50 -21.02 1.23
C ILE A 69 -3.61 -22.18 1.69
N PRO A 70 -2.95 -22.90 0.77
CA PRO A 70 -2.06 -24.01 1.12
C PRO A 70 -0.85 -23.52 1.92
N GLU A 71 -0.23 -24.39 2.67
CA GLU A 71 1.09 -24.16 3.24
C GLU A 71 2.14 -24.05 2.14
N ASP A 72 3.12 -23.16 2.31
CA ASP A 72 4.22 -22.93 1.37
C ASP A 72 3.73 -22.92 -0.09
N GLY A 73 2.73 -22.07 -0.37
CA GLY A 73 2.03 -22.16 -1.64
C GLY A 73 1.30 -20.88 -2.07
N VAL A 74 0.69 -20.98 -3.24
CA VAL A 74 0.04 -19.84 -3.91
C VAL A 74 -1.36 -20.21 -4.35
N VAL A 75 -2.32 -19.31 -4.13
CA VAL A 75 -3.64 -19.35 -4.78
C VAL A 75 -3.63 -18.33 -5.91
N ASN A 76 -3.42 -18.81 -7.13
CA ASN A 76 -3.30 -17.99 -8.32
C ASN A 76 -4.65 -17.59 -8.91
N ASP A 77 -4.69 -16.41 -9.55
CA ASP A 77 -5.79 -15.94 -10.41
C ASP A 77 -7.19 -16.11 -9.77
N ILE A 78 -7.29 -15.78 -8.47
CA ILE A 78 -8.52 -15.94 -7.66
C ILE A 78 -9.70 -15.26 -8.32
N PHE A 79 -9.49 -14.04 -8.82
CA PHE A 79 -10.44 -13.31 -9.66
C PHE A 79 -9.75 -12.18 -10.44
N THR A 80 -10.40 -11.76 -11.51
CA THR A 80 -9.98 -10.60 -12.32
C THR A 80 -10.62 -9.33 -11.78
N ILE A 81 -9.87 -8.23 -11.83
CA ILE A 81 -10.39 -6.88 -11.58
C ILE A 81 -10.90 -6.31 -12.91
N ASP A 82 -12.21 -6.04 -12.97
CA ASP A 82 -12.84 -5.45 -14.13
C ASP A 82 -12.85 -3.92 -13.97
N PHE A 83 -11.89 -3.26 -14.61
CA PHE A 83 -11.79 -1.81 -14.54
C PHE A 83 -12.90 -1.13 -15.35
N PRO A 84 -13.69 -0.19 -14.76
CA PRO A 84 -14.68 0.57 -15.51
C PRO A 84 -14.04 1.34 -16.68
N GLN A 85 -14.73 1.39 -17.84
CA GLN A 85 -14.20 2.05 -19.05
C GLN A 85 -13.91 3.54 -18.86
N ASN A 86 -14.64 4.21 -17.98
CA ASN A 86 -14.54 5.65 -17.68
C ASN A 86 -13.81 5.94 -16.37
N ILE A 87 -12.97 5.03 -15.90
CA ILE A 87 -12.13 5.29 -14.73
C ILE A 87 -11.12 6.42 -15.02
N THR A 88 -10.73 7.16 -13.98
CA THR A 88 -9.71 8.22 -14.12
C THR A 88 -8.37 7.65 -14.62
N GLN A 89 -7.59 8.49 -15.33
CA GLN A 89 -6.28 8.12 -15.88
C GLN A 89 -5.41 7.42 -14.82
N VAL A 90 -5.29 8.03 -13.65
CA VAL A 90 -4.67 7.41 -12.49
C VAL A 90 -5.75 6.93 -11.53
N HIS A 91 -5.58 5.74 -11.00
CA HIS A 91 -6.50 5.12 -10.05
C HIS A 91 -5.75 4.22 -9.06
N PHE A 92 -6.43 3.83 -8.00
CA PHE A 92 -5.84 3.08 -6.89
C PHE A 92 -6.51 1.72 -6.74
N ILE A 93 -5.70 0.72 -6.34
CA ILE A 93 -6.17 -0.62 -6.03
C ILE A 93 -5.77 -0.93 -4.60
N LYS A 94 -6.73 -1.31 -3.76
CA LYS A 94 -6.49 -1.78 -2.39
C LYS A 94 -6.83 -3.25 -2.30
N LEU A 95 -5.83 -4.06 -1.97
CA LEU A 95 -6.04 -5.47 -1.63
C LEU A 95 -6.00 -5.62 -0.11
N ARG A 96 -6.87 -6.47 0.44
CA ARG A 96 -6.85 -6.86 1.85
C ARG A 96 -7.11 -8.35 1.98
N LEU A 97 -6.42 -8.96 2.92
CA LEU A 97 -6.64 -10.33 3.34
C LEU A 97 -7.12 -10.35 4.79
N PHE A 98 -8.21 -11.04 5.04
CA PHE A 98 -8.81 -11.17 6.36
C PHE A 98 -8.82 -12.62 6.82
N ASP A 99 -8.57 -12.83 8.10
CA ASP A 99 -8.73 -14.13 8.74
C ASP A 99 -10.22 -14.48 8.95
N THR A 100 -10.48 -15.66 9.52
CA THR A 100 -11.83 -16.16 9.82
C THR A 100 -12.57 -15.33 10.88
N LYS A 101 -11.86 -14.52 11.68
CA LYS A 101 -12.42 -13.61 12.69
C LYS A 101 -12.69 -12.22 12.12
N GLY A 102 -12.38 -12.00 10.84
CA GLY A 102 -12.51 -10.70 10.17
C GLY A 102 -11.39 -9.71 10.49
N LYS A 103 -10.29 -10.17 11.10
CA LYS A 103 -9.11 -9.34 11.33
C LYS A 103 -8.33 -9.23 10.01
N GLU A 104 -7.97 -8.01 9.61
CA GLU A 104 -7.05 -7.78 8.50
C GLU A 104 -5.65 -8.28 8.88
N VAL A 105 -5.11 -9.21 8.09
CA VAL A 105 -3.80 -9.86 8.31
C VAL A 105 -2.77 -9.42 7.29
N ALA A 106 -3.20 -8.92 6.13
CA ALA A 106 -2.32 -8.32 5.13
C ALA A 106 -3.10 -7.31 4.29
N ASN A 107 -2.41 -6.29 3.82
CA ASN A 107 -2.95 -5.37 2.82
C ASN A 107 -1.85 -4.82 1.92
N THR A 108 -2.23 -4.53 0.67
CA THR A 108 -1.33 -3.94 -0.31
C THR A 108 -2.07 -2.82 -1.05
N PHE A 109 -1.36 -1.72 -1.32
CA PHE A 109 -1.91 -0.57 -2.02
C PHE A 109 -1.11 -0.32 -3.29
N TYR A 110 -1.81 -0.32 -4.42
CA TYR A 110 -1.24 -0.04 -5.73
C TYR A 110 -1.82 1.24 -6.31
N TRP A 111 -1.07 1.88 -7.17
CA TRP A 111 -1.53 2.93 -8.07
C TRP A 111 -1.22 2.53 -9.50
N ARG A 112 -2.13 2.82 -10.40
CA ARG A 112 -2.06 2.42 -11.79
C ARG A 112 -2.44 3.58 -12.69
N SER A 113 -1.86 3.60 -13.89
CA SER A 113 -2.28 4.46 -15.00
C SER A 113 -2.99 3.62 -16.05
N ASN A 114 -3.96 4.22 -16.76
CA ASN A 114 -4.63 3.61 -17.91
C ASN A 114 -3.75 3.54 -19.15
N ASP A 115 -2.56 4.15 -19.12
CA ASP A 115 -1.63 4.03 -20.23
C ASP A 115 -1.30 2.56 -20.43
N LYS A 116 -1.41 2.12 -21.68
CA LYS A 116 -0.98 0.78 -22.05
C LYS A 116 0.49 0.67 -21.69
N TYR A 117 0.82 -0.31 -20.85
CA TYR A 117 2.22 -0.68 -20.61
C TYR A 117 2.80 -1.21 -21.95
N GLU A 118 3.19 -0.31 -22.80
CA GLU A 118 4.07 -0.64 -23.92
C GLU A 118 5.44 -0.84 -23.29
N GLY A 119 5.81 -2.09 -23.04
CA GLY A 119 7.07 -2.45 -22.41
C GLY A 119 8.21 -1.62 -22.98
N ARG A 120 9.16 -1.21 -22.15
CA ARG A 120 10.26 -0.29 -22.46
C ARG A 120 10.79 -0.48 -23.89
N LYS A 121 10.28 0.28 -24.83
CA LYS A 121 10.78 0.27 -26.21
C LYS A 121 12.06 1.07 -26.38
N THR A 122 12.40 1.96 -25.44
CA THR A 122 13.67 2.70 -25.48
C THR A 122 14.10 3.16 -24.07
N LEU A 123 15.39 2.99 -23.78
CA LEU A 123 16.07 3.54 -22.59
C LEU A 123 16.29 5.07 -22.67
N THR A 124 15.87 5.76 -23.72
CA THR A 124 16.35 7.09 -24.07
C THR A 124 15.29 8.13 -24.40
N GLY A 125 14.00 7.86 -24.21
CA GLY A 125 12.93 8.84 -24.47
C GLY A 125 12.30 9.40 -23.19
N PRO A 126 11.77 10.66 -23.19
CA PRO A 126 10.91 11.15 -22.12
C PRO A 126 9.61 10.33 -22.18
N THR A 127 9.54 9.29 -21.40
CA THR A 127 8.31 8.53 -21.22
C THR A 127 7.44 9.34 -20.29
N SER A 128 6.35 9.92 -20.82
CA SER A 128 5.20 10.28 -19.97
C SER A 128 4.91 9.07 -19.09
N SER A 129 4.95 9.28 -17.77
CA SER A 129 4.74 8.17 -16.85
C SER A 129 3.27 7.77 -16.76
N GLY A 130 2.37 8.58 -17.33
CA GLY A 130 0.92 8.45 -17.17
C GLY A 130 0.43 8.76 -15.77
N PHE A 131 1.29 9.25 -14.87
CA PHE A 131 1.00 9.54 -13.47
C PHE A 131 0.95 11.03 -13.14
N GLU A 132 0.95 11.90 -14.13
CA GLU A 132 0.93 13.37 -13.96
C GLU A 132 -0.29 13.83 -13.15
N ASP A 133 -1.39 13.10 -13.26
CA ASP A 133 -2.63 13.41 -12.52
C ASP A 133 -2.50 13.25 -11.00
N LEU A 134 -1.48 12.56 -10.50
CA LEU A 134 -1.20 12.53 -9.05
C LEU A 134 -0.93 13.93 -8.49
N SER A 135 -0.40 14.84 -9.30
CA SER A 135 -0.19 16.24 -8.92
C SER A 135 -1.49 17.01 -8.66
N LYS A 136 -2.62 16.50 -9.15
CA LYS A 136 -3.96 17.07 -8.95
C LYS A 136 -4.61 16.64 -7.61
N LEU A 137 -4.00 15.69 -6.89
CA LEU A 137 -4.51 15.26 -5.59
C LEU A 137 -4.55 16.45 -4.62
N LYS A 138 -5.67 16.60 -3.93
CA LYS A 138 -5.83 17.63 -2.91
C LYS A 138 -4.94 17.33 -1.72
N GLN A 139 -4.34 18.37 -1.15
CA GLN A 139 -3.60 18.24 0.10
C GLN A 139 -4.53 17.77 1.21
N VAL A 140 -4.08 16.76 1.97
CA VAL A 140 -4.82 16.16 3.08
C VAL A 140 -4.15 16.50 4.39
N GLN A 141 -4.94 16.94 5.38
CA GLN A 141 -4.48 17.12 6.75
C GLN A 141 -4.80 15.85 7.56
N LEU A 142 -3.78 15.10 7.90
CA LEU A 142 -3.88 13.90 8.71
C LEU A 142 -4.02 14.25 10.20
N LYS A 143 -4.78 13.44 10.94
CA LYS A 143 -4.80 13.49 12.40
C LYS A 143 -3.80 12.47 12.94
N THR A 144 -2.89 12.94 13.81
CA THR A 144 -1.86 12.09 14.42
C THR A 144 -2.03 12.10 15.94
N ARG A 145 -2.00 10.92 16.53
CA ARG A 145 -1.86 10.71 17.98
C ARG A 145 -0.61 9.90 18.19
N TYR A 146 0.14 10.18 19.24
CA TYR A 146 1.33 9.40 19.54
C TYR A 146 1.55 9.26 21.05
N GLN A 147 2.27 8.21 21.41
CA GLN A 147 2.75 7.93 22.74
C GLN A 147 4.24 7.61 22.64
N THR A 148 5.00 8.05 23.63
CA THR A 148 6.42 7.74 23.72
C THR A 148 6.64 6.75 24.87
N TYR A 149 7.56 5.80 24.70
CA TYR A 149 7.99 4.89 25.72
C TYR A 149 9.45 4.54 25.54
N GLN A 150 10.07 3.99 26.58
CA GLN A 150 11.48 3.60 26.58
C GLN A 150 11.59 2.13 27.03
N GLU A 151 12.44 1.39 26.34
CA GLU A 151 12.83 0.03 26.68
C GLU A 151 14.35 -0.08 26.66
N GLY A 152 14.97 -0.17 27.85
CA GLY A 152 16.42 -0.07 28.01
C GLY A 152 16.92 1.30 27.51
N ASP A 153 17.89 1.30 26.61
CA ASP A 153 18.46 2.53 26.03
C ASP A 153 17.73 2.97 24.74
N ARG A 154 16.65 2.29 24.39
CA ARG A 154 15.90 2.60 23.15
C ARG A 154 14.66 3.42 23.46
N HIS A 155 14.44 4.46 22.66
CA HIS A 155 13.24 5.29 22.70
C HIS A 155 12.31 4.92 21.56
N PHE A 156 11.04 4.76 21.85
CA PHE A 156 10.01 4.39 20.90
C PHE A 156 8.91 5.43 20.85
N ILE A 157 8.33 5.58 19.67
CA ILE A 157 7.13 6.38 19.43
C ILE A 157 6.11 5.48 18.75
N LYS A 158 5.00 5.22 19.45
CA LYS A 158 3.83 4.58 18.84
C LYS A 158 2.91 5.68 18.33
N ALA A 159 2.75 5.76 17.03
CA ALA A 159 1.90 6.75 16.38
C ALA A 159 0.69 6.10 15.72
N GLU A 160 -0.48 6.70 15.86
CA GLU A 160 -1.68 6.43 15.09
C GLU A 160 -1.92 7.59 14.14
N ILE A 161 -2.01 7.30 12.86
CA ILE A 161 -2.24 8.29 11.81
C ILE A 161 -3.59 8.00 11.16
N LYS A 162 -4.50 8.98 11.18
CA LYS A 162 -5.84 8.86 10.59
C LYS A 162 -6.04 9.86 9.45
N ASN A 163 -6.62 9.38 8.36
CA ASN A 163 -7.12 10.23 7.29
C ASN A 163 -8.61 10.57 7.52
N PRO A 164 -8.95 11.76 8.05
CA PRO A 164 -10.33 12.16 8.30
C PRO A 164 -11.01 12.77 7.07
N SER A 165 -10.27 12.92 5.96
CA SER A 165 -10.77 13.61 4.76
C SER A 165 -11.54 12.68 3.83
N SER A 166 -12.14 13.23 2.78
CA SER A 166 -12.77 12.49 1.68
C SER A 166 -11.81 12.17 0.53
N THR A 167 -10.52 12.47 0.69
CA THR A 167 -9.49 12.28 -0.35
C THR A 167 -8.42 11.33 0.18
N VAL A 168 -7.87 10.49 -0.70
CA VAL A 168 -6.74 9.62 -0.35
C VAL A 168 -5.53 10.45 0.12
N ALA A 169 -4.95 10.07 1.25
CA ALA A 169 -3.64 10.54 1.65
C ALA A 169 -2.60 9.66 0.97
N PHE A 170 -2.18 10.08 -0.20
CA PHE A 170 -1.29 9.29 -1.05
C PHE A 170 0.16 9.45 -0.63
N PHE A 171 0.88 8.34 -0.54
CA PHE A 171 2.33 8.27 -0.34
C PHE A 171 2.82 9.08 0.87
N THR A 172 2.17 8.85 2.03
CA THR A 172 2.42 9.58 3.28
C THR A 172 3.79 9.21 3.85
N LYS A 173 4.69 10.20 3.97
CA LYS A 173 5.98 10.06 4.65
C LYS A 173 5.86 10.48 6.11
N LEU A 174 6.31 9.65 7.04
CA LEU A 174 6.54 10.00 8.43
C LEU A 174 7.98 10.44 8.61
N GLN A 175 8.19 11.47 9.43
CA GLN A 175 9.51 11.94 9.77
C GLN A 175 9.53 12.45 11.22
N LEU A 176 10.47 11.93 12.02
CA LEU A 176 10.71 12.43 13.37
C LEU A 176 11.55 13.69 13.28
N LEU A 177 11.07 14.78 13.88
CA LEU A 177 11.78 16.06 13.95
C LEU A 177 12.17 16.36 15.38
N GLY A 178 13.39 16.90 15.54
CA GLY A 178 13.84 17.48 16.79
C GLY A 178 13.18 18.82 17.10
N GLN A 179 13.52 19.41 18.25
CA GLN A 179 13.02 20.74 18.65
C GLN A 179 13.46 21.84 17.66
N ASP A 180 14.59 21.67 17.00
CA ASP A 180 15.11 22.55 15.96
C ASP A 180 14.45 22.34 14.58
N LYS A 181 13.41 21.52 14.51
CA LYS A 181 12.68 21.11 13.29
C LYS A 181 13.54 20.37 12.26
N LYS A 182 14.71 19.87 12.65
CA LYS A 182 15.53 19.02 11.80
C LYS A 182 15.21 17.54 12.01
N PRO A 183 15.39 16.70 10.98
CA PRO A 183 15.21 15.26 11.11
C PRO A 183 16.14 14.65 12.17
N VAL A 184 15.55 13.85 13.06
CA VAL A 184 16.33 13.02 13.98
C VAL A 184 16.81 11.79 13.23
N ARG A 185 18.13 11.58 13.21
CA ARG A 185 18.78 10.49 12.46
C ARG A 185 19.78 9.74 13.31
N PRO A 186 19.89 8.42 13.15
CA PRO A 186 18.99 7.57 12.37
C PRO A 186 17.62 7.40 13.08
N SER A 187 16.54 7.32 12.29
CA SER A 187 15.21 6.94 12.77
C SER A 187 14.72 5.74 12.00
N PHE A 188 14.17 4.75 12.70
CA PHE A 188 13.65 3.53 12.10
C PHE A 188 12.13 3.47 12.28
N TYR A 189 11.42 3.11 11.21
CA TYR A 189 9.96 3.03 11.21
C TYR A 189 9.54 1.61 10.89
N THR A 190 8.46 1.15 11.50
CA THR A 190 7.86 -0.15 11.17
C THR A 190 7.22 -0.13 9.78
N ASP A 191 6.73 1.03 9.36
CA ASP A 191 6.25 1.28 8.00
C ASP A 191 6.33 2.79 7.69
N ASN A 192 6.44 3.13 6.41
CA ASN A 192 6.49 4.52 5.94
C ASN A 192 6.10 4.58 4.45
N PHE A 193 5.85 5.79 3.91
CA PHE A 193 5.42 5.99 2.53
C PHE A 193 4.16 5.19 2.15
N PHE A 194 3.25 5.03 3.10
CA PHE A 194 1.98 4.35 2.92
C PHE A 194 0.88 5.30 2.42
N SER A 195 -0.21 4.73 1.92
CA SER A 195 -1.40 5.49 1.53
C SER A 195 -2.60 5.12 2.40
N LEU A 196 -3.40 6.11 2.76
CA LEU A 196 -4.62 5.94 3.55
C LEU A 196 -5.83 6.42 2.73
N LEU A 197 -6.77 5.53 2.50
CA LEU A 197 -8.07 5.89 1.95
C LEU A 197 -8.88 6.76 2.94
N PRO A 198 -9.93 7.45 2.48
CA PRO A 198 -10.82 8.20 3.37
C PRO A 198 -11.30 7.37 4.56
N GLY A 199 -11.10 7.89 5.77
CA GLY A 199 -11.51 7.26 7.02
C GLY A 199 -10.54 6.21 7.58
N GLU A 200 -9.54 5.78 6.82
CA GLU A 200 -8.56 4.80 7.28
C GLU A 200 -7.60 5.36 8.34
N SER A 201 -7.08 4.46 9.17
CA SER A 201 -6.01 4.71 10.15
C SER A 201 -4.90 3.66 10.02
N LYS A 202 -3.72 4.03 10.44
CA LYS A 202 -2.57 3.14 10.57
C LYS A 202 -1.86 3.37 11.89
#